data_fa5c894e213306650f15b920fc0f69d2
#
_entry.id   fa5c894e213306650f15b920fc0f69d2
#
_cell.length_a   1.000
_cell.length_b   1.000
_cell.length_c   1.000
_cell.angle_alpha   90.00
_cell.angle_beta   90.00
_cell.angle_gamma   90.00
#
_symmetry.space_group_name_H-M   'P 1'
#
loop_
_entity.id
_entity.type
_entity.pdbx_description
1 polymer ?
#
loop_
_entity_poly.entity_id
_entity_poly.type
_entity_poly.pdbx_seq_one_letter_code
_entity_poly.pdbx_strand_id
1 'polypeptide(L)'
;VYPSIFEETSCISLLESMAAGLYCITTNYGALFETGAEFPMYIPYDENYKGLAEKFAYGIEAAAQTLHDQSIINHLDSQSGYAKIYYGWPKQASSWTKFLEGAIQHGKA
;
A
#
# COMPACT_ATOMS: atom_id res chain seq x y z
N VAL A 1 -0.14 -8.27 -7.87
CA VAL A 1 -1.21 -7.54 -8.59
C VAL A 1 -2.50 -7.62 -7.80
N TYR A 2 -3.07 -6.47 -7.48
CA TYR A 2 -4.33 -6.36 -6.72
C TYR A 2 -5.34 -5.49 -7.48
N PRO A 3 -6.12 -6.05 -8.41
CA PRO A 3 -7.04 -5.31 -9.26
C PRO A 3 -8.36 -5.03 -8.53
N SER A 4 -8.31 -4.26 -7.45
CA SER A 4 -9.48 -3.95 -6.63
C SER A 4 -10.52 -3.12 -7.40
N ILE A 5 -11.76 -3.55 -7.34
CA ILE A 5 -12.95 -2.83 -7.81
C ILE A 5 -13.88 -2.45 -6.65
N PHE A 6 -13.40 -2.60 -5.43
CA PHE A 6 -14.10 -2.28 -4.19
C PHE A 6 -13.48 -1.05 -3.52
N GLU A 7 -14.29 -0.21 -2.92
CA GLU A 7 -13.82 0.94 -2.13
C GLU A 7 -13.23 0.46 -0.79
N GLU A 8 -11.95 0.12 -0.82
CA GLU A 8 -11.22 -0.29 0.37
C GLU A 8 -11.13 0.84 1.39
N THR A 9 -11.31 0.52 2.66
CA THR A 9 -11.01 1.44 3.77
C THR A 9 -9.56 1.33 4.21
N SER A 10 -8.98 0.16 4.04
CA SER A 10 -7.58 -0.18 4.22
C SER A 10 -7.32 -1.52 3.53
N CYS A 11 -6.09 -1.81 3.18
CA CYS A 11 -5.75 -3.05 2.48
C CYS A 11 -4.55 -3.73 3.13
N ILE A 12 -4.79 -4.73 3.97
CA ILE A 12 -3.75 -5.51 4.64
C ILE A 12 -2.90 -6.27 3.61
N SER A 13 -3.51 -6.82 2.57
CA SER A 13 -2.79 -7.53 1.49
C SER A 13 -1.79 -6.63 0.78
N LEU A 14 -2.14 -5.35 0.56
CA LEU A 14 -1.20 -4.38 -0.01
C LEU A 14 -0.04 -4.11 0.95
N LEU A 15 -0.32 -3.90 2.24
CA LEU A 15 0.70 -3.66 3.25
C LEU A 15 1.67 -4.84 3.40
N GLU A 16 1.16 -6.05 3.43
CA GLU A 16 1.97 -7.27 3.49
C GLU A 16 2.85 -7.43 2.25
N SER A 17 2.30 -7.17 1.07
CA SER A 17 3.04 -7.20 -0.19
C SER A 17 4.14 -6.15 -0.24
N MET A 18 3.85 -4.94 0.23
CA MET A 18 4.84 -3.85 0.32
C MET A 18 5.96 -4.20 1.30
N ALA A 19 5.61 -4.74 2.47
CA ALA A 19 6.58 -5.16 3.49
C ALA A 19 7.49 -6.30 3.00
N ALA A 20 6.95 -7.19 2.16
CA ALA A 20 7.71 -8.27 1.53
C ALA A 20 8.64 -7.78 0.40
N GLY A 21 8.59 -6.51 0.03
CA GLY A 21 9.41 -5.95 -1.04
C GLY A 21 8.92 -6.29 -2.45
N LEU A 22 7.65 -6.65 -2.61
CA LEU A 22 7.07 -6.97 -3.90
C LEU A 22 6.78 -5.71 -4.71
N TYR A 23 6.92 -5.79 -6.03
CA TYR A 23 6.41 -4.76 -6.93
C TYR A 23 4.89 -4.79 -6.92
N CYS A 24 4.25 -3.79 -6.36
CA CYS A 24 2.81 -3.74 -6.17
C CYS A 24 2.14 -2.97 -7.31
N ILE A 25 1.13 -3.58 -7.94
CA ILE A 25 0.29 -2.95 -8.96
C ILE A 25 -1.16 -3.06 -8.49
N THR A 26 -1.84 -1.95 -8.31
CA THR A 26 -3.20 -1.88 -7.81
C THR A 26 -3.98 -0.73 -8.43
N THR A 27 -5.29 -0.68 -8.21
CA THR A 27 -6.07 0.51 -8.57
C THR A 27 -5.85 1.63 -7.55
N ASN A 28 -6.18 2.85 -7.94
CA ASN A 28 -6.22 4.01 -7.04
C ASN A 28 -7.60 4.20 -6.38
N TYR A 29 -8.41 3.14 -6.33
CA TYR A 29 -9.79 3.20 -5.86
C TYR A 29 -9.88 3.08 -4.33
N GLY A 30 -10.80 3.85 -3.71
CA GLY A 30 -10.93 3.90 -2.26
C GLY A 30 -9.64 4.39 -1.56
N ALA A 31 -9.30 3.77 -0.43
CA ALA A 31 -8.15 4.15 0.39
C ALA A 31 -6.82 3.51 -0.05
N LEU A 32 -6.75 2.87 -1.22
CA LEU A 32 -5.53 2.20 -1.68
C LEU A 32 -4.35 3.15 -1.83
N PHE A 33 -4.59 4.36 -2.34
CA PHE A 33 -3.52 5.37 -2.45
C PHE A 33 -3.06 5.85 -1.07
N GLU A 34 -3.98 6.06 -0.14
CA GLU A 34 -3.63 6.44 1.23
C GLU A 34 -2.82 5.34 1.93
N THR A 35 -3.20 4.08 1.75
CA THR A 35 -2.51 2.92 2.33
C THR A 35 -1.12 2.72 1.73
N GLY A 36 -1.00 2.78 0.41
CA GLY A 36 0.23 2.49 -0.32
C GLY A 36 1.16 3.68 -0.49
N ALA A 37 0.67 4.89 -0.23
CA ALA A 37 1.37 6.14 -0.51
C ALA A 37 1.84 6.19 -1.98
N GLU A 38 3.07 6.60 -2.24
CA GLU A 38 3.62 6.75 -3.58
C GLU A 38 4.35 5.48 -4.10
N PHE A 39 4.29 4.37 -3.34
CA PHE A 39 5.10 3.19 -3.66
C PHE A 39 4.51 2.30 -4.76
N PRO A 40 3.22 1.88 -4.72
CA PRO A 40 2.65 1.05 -5.77
C PRO A 40 2.54 1.75 -7.12
N MET A 41 2.55 0.97 -8.18
CA MET A 41 2.04 1.43 -9.47
C MET A 41 0.52 1.47 -9.39
N TYR A 42 -0.08 2.64 -9.55
CA TYR A 42 -1.53 2.81 -9.55
C TYR A 42 -2.09 2.82 -10.97
N ILE A 43 -3.06 1.93 -11.19
CA ILE A 43 -3.86 1.89 -12.40
C ILE A 43 -5.13 2.69 -12.14
N PRO A 44 -5.45 3.73 -12.93
CA PRO A 44 -6.69 4.47 -12.77
C PRO A 44 -7.89 3.54 -12.84
N TYR A 45 -8.78 3.63 -11.85
CA TYR A 45 -10.01 2.84 -11.82
C TYR A 45 -10.87 3.16 -13.04
N ASP A 46 -11.49 2.14 -13.59
CA ASP A 46 -12.34 2.23 -14.77
C ASP A 46 -13.51 1.27 -14.59
N GLU A 47 -14.73 1.78 -14.73
CA GLU A 47 -15.94 0.96 -14.67
C GLU A 47 -16.05 -0.04 -15.84
N ASN A 48 -15.37 0.24 -16.94
CA ASN A 48 -15.17 -0.71 -18.02
C ASN A 48 -14.09 -1.73 -17.61
N TYR A 49 -14.51 -2.86 -17.08
CA TYR A 49 -13.60 -3.89 -16.57
C TYR A 49 -12.69 -4.51 -17.63
N LYS A 50 -13.13 -4.53 -18.90
CA LYS A 50 -12.26 -4.96 -20.00
C LYS A 50 -11.09 -3.97 -20.17
N GLY A 51 -11.39 -2.69 -20.22
CA GLY A 51 -10.38 -1.63 -20.28
C GLY A 51 -9.47 -1.63 -19.06
N LEU A 52 -10.01 -1.86 -17.87
CA LEU A 52 -9.24 -1.99 -16.65
C LEU A 52 -8.26 -3.18 -16.72
N ALA A 53 -8.72 -4.34 -17.18
CA ALA A 53 -7.88 -5.53 -17.35
C ALA A 53 -6.74 -5.28 -18.35
N GLU A 54 -7.00 -4.59 -19.45
CA GLU A 54 -5.98 -4.22 -20.45
C GLU A 54 -4.91 -3.30 -19.85
N LYS A 55 -5.31 -2.32 -19.03
CA LYS A 55 -4.38 -1.43 -18.31
C LYS A 55 -3.51 -2.21 -17.32
N PHE A 56 -4.08 -3.17 -16.60
CA PHE A 56 -3.31 -4.05 -15.71
C PHE A 56 -2.32 -4.91 -16.49
N ALA A 57 -2.73 -5.51 -17.58
CA ALA A 57 -1.84 -6.31 -18.42
C ALA A 57 -0.64 -5.49 -18.90
N TYR A 58 -0.88 -4.26 -19.37
CA TYR A 58 0.18 -3.34 -19.76
C TYR A 58 1.10 -2.97 -18.60
N GLY A 59 0.53 -2.69 -17.42
CA GLY A 59 1.31 -2.39 -16.22
C GLY A 59 2.19 -3.56 -15.77
N ILE A 60 1.68 -4.79 -15.84
CA ILE A 60 2.46 -6.01 -15.53
C ILE A 60 3.63 -6.16 -16.49
N GLU A 61 3.38 -5.97 -17.79
CA GLU A 61 4.43 -6.06 -18.81
C GLU A 61 5.52 -5.01 -18.58
N ALA A 62 5.13 -3.76 -18.32
CA ALA A 62 6.06 -2.68 -18.02
C ALA A 62 6.88 -2.96 -16.75
N ALA A 63 6.26 -3.45 -15.70
CA ALA A 63 6.94 -3.83 -14.46
C ALA A 63 7.95 -4.96 -14.70
N ALA A 64 7.56 -6.00 -15.45
CA ALA A 64 8.42 -7.13 -15.75
C ALA A 64 9.71 -6.73 -16.48
N GLN A 65 9.65 -5.70 -17.32
CA GLN A 65 10.81 -5.18 -18.04
C GLN A 65 11.81 -4.42 -17.15
N THR A 66 11.36 -3.91 -16.00
CA THR A 66 12.16 -3.03 -15.13
C THR A 66 12.57 -3.65 -13.80
N LEU A 67 12.14 -4.88 -13.50
CA LEU A 67 12.40 -5.54 -12.21
C LEU A 67 13.88 -5.67 -11.83
N HIS A 68 14.78 -5.66 -12.81
CA HIS A 68 16.21 -5.79 -12.58
C HIS A 68 16.95 -4.44 -12.54
N ASP A 69 16.23 -3.33 -12.74
CA ASP A 69 16.80 -2.00 -12.67
C ASP A 69 17.14 -1.64 -11.23
N GLN A 70 18.34 -1.12 -11.00
CA GLN A 70 18.79 -0.77 -9.65
C GLN A 70 17.89 0.28 -9.00
N SER A 71 17.35 1.21 -9.78
CA SER A 71 16.38 2.20 -9.26
C SER A 71 15.10 1.56 -8.73
N ILE A 72 14.61 0.52 -9.39
CA ILE A 72 13.43 -0.23 -8.94
C ILE A 72 13.77 -1.04 -7.69
N ILE A 73 14.91 -1.71 -7.65
CA ILE A 73 15.37 -2.45 -6.46
C ILE A 73 15.44 -1.51 -5.25
N ASN A 74 16.04 -0.34 -5.40
CA ASN A 74 16.13 0.66 -4.34
C ASN A 74 14.75 1.18 -3.91
N HIS A 75 13.84 1.37 -4.86
CA HIS A 75 12.46 1.77 -4.58
C HIS A 75 11.71 0.72 -3.75
N LEU A 76 11.85 -0.55 -4.10
CA LEU A 76 11.22 -1.66 -3.38
C LEU A 76 11.81 -1.85 -1.97
N ASP A 77 13.10 -1.63 -1.80
CA ASP A 77 13.75 -1.64 -0.48
C ASP A 77 13.20 -0.50 0.41
N SER A 78 13.06 0.70 -0.15
CA SER A 78 12.46 1.84 0.55
C SER A 78 11.00 1.59 0.89
N GLN A 79 10.23 0.99 -0.01
CA GLN A 79 8.84 0.58 0.20
C GLN A 79 8.73 -0.40 1.37
N SER A 80 9.56 -1.44 1.39
CA SER A 80 9.58 -2.44 2.45
C SER A 80 9.89 -1.81 3.81
N GLY A 81 10.89 -0.93 3.86
CA GLY A 81 11.25 -0.18 5.06
C GLY A 81 10.09 0.70 5.56
N TYR A 82 9.46 1.44 4.66
CA TYR A 82 8.29 2.27 4.98
C TYR A 82 7.15 1.45 5.57
N ALA A 83 6.75 0.37 4.91
CA ALA A 83 5.65 -0.48 5.36
C ALA A 83 5.93 -1.09 6.74
N LYS A 84 7.13 -1.61 6.98
CA LYS A 84 7.52 -2.22 8.25
C LYS A 84 7.59 -1.21 9.39
N ILE A 85 8.10 -0.02 9.16
CA ILE A 85 8.24 1.01 10.18
C ILE A 85 6.91 1.70 10.44
N TYR A 86 6.23 2.16 9.39
CA TYR A 86 5.02 2.98 9.52
C TYR A 86 3.81 2.19 9.99
N TYR A 87 3.63 0.96 9.46
CA TYR A 87 2.51 0.08 9.81
C TYR A 87 2.88 -1.04 10.77
N GLY A 88 4.13 -1.15 11.18
CA GLY A 88 4.59 -2.19 12.10
C GLY A 88 3.95 -2.08 13.49
N TRP A 89 3.75 -3.23 14.12
CA TRP A 89 3.15 -3.32 15.45
C TRP A 89 3.84 -2.49 16.53
N PRO A 90 5.18 -2.36 16.58
CA PRO A 90 5.83 -1.54 17.59
C PRO A 90 5.36 -0.08 17.57
N LYS A 91 5.23 0.51 16.37
CA LYS A 91 4.72 1.87 16.22
C LYS A 91 3.24 1.95 16.58
N GLN A 92 2.42 1.02 16.10
CA GLN A 92 0.99 0.99 16.38
C GLN A 92 0.73 0.81 17.87
N ALA A 93 1.43 -0.09 18.54
CA ALA A 93 1.32 -0.30 19.98
C ALA A 93 1.69 0.96 20.76
N SER A 94 2.78 1.65 20.40
CA SER A 94 3.17 2.91 21.03
C SER A 94 2.10 3.99 20.84
N SER A 95 1.53 4.10 19.65
CA SER A 95 0.48 5.08 19.36
C SER A 95 -0.79 4.81 20.18
N TRP A 96 -1.20 3.55 20.25
CA TRP A 96 -2.35 3.13 21.06
C TRP A 96 -2.12 3.36 22.55
N THR A 97 -0.94 3.06 23.07
CA THR A 97 -0.58 3.31 24.47
C THR A 97 -0.74 4.80 24.80
N LYS A 98 -0.16 5.69 23.99
CA LYS A 98 -0.28 7.13 24.19
C LYS A 98 -1.73 7.64 24.14
N PHE A 99 -2.49 7.11 23.18
CA PHE A 99 -3.91 7.46 23.03
C PHE A 99 -4.73 7.05 24.28
N LEU A 100 -4.54 5.82 24.73
CA LEU A 100 -5.27 5.28 25.90
C LEU A 100 -4.87 5.98 27.20
N GLU A 101 -3.58 6.24 27.39
CA GLU A 101 -3.10 7.02 28.56
C GLU A 101 -3.69 8.43 28.56
N GLY A 102 -3.73 9.10 27.43
CA GLY A 102 -4.37 10.41 27.27
C GLY A 102 -5.86 10.36 27.58
N ALA A 103 -6.58 9.35 27.08
CA ALA A 103 -8.01 9.16 27.35
C ALA A 103 -8.28 8.92 28.84
N ILE A 104 -7.46 8.13 29.52
CA ILE A 104 -7.57 7.85 30.95
C ILE A 104 -7.34 9.14 31.77
N GLN A 105 -6.33 9.93 31.42
CA GLN A 105 -6.05 11.21 32.10
C GLN A 105 -7.19 12.21 31.94
N HIS A 106 -7.76 12.34 30.75
CA HIS A 106 -8.87 13.25 30.48
C HIS A 106 -10.22 12.72 30.99
N GLY A 107 -10.37 11.41 31.18
CA GLY A 107 -11.56 10.80 31.74
C GLY A 107 -11.67 10.84 33.28
N LYS A 108 -10.64 11.37 33.97
CA LYS A 108 -10.60 11.54 35.44
C LYS A 108 -11.04 12.94 35.88
N ALA A 109 -11.90 13.56 35.15
CA ALA A 109 -12.45 14.86 35.55
C ALA A 109 -13.42 14.74 36.75
#